data_2020b01815b8f54cf8a0533459a67f4b
#
_entry.id   2020b01815b8f54cf8a0533459a67f4b
#
_cell.length_a   1.000
_cell.length_b   1.000
_cell.length_c   1.000
_cell.angle_alpha   90.00
_cell.angle_beta   90.00
_cell.angle_gamma   90.00
#
_symmetry.space_group_name_H-M   'P 1'
#
loop_
_entity.id
_entity.type
_entity.pdbx_description
1 polymer ?
#
loop_
_entity_poly.entity_id
_entity_poly.type
_entity_poly.pdbx_seq_one_letter_code
_entity_poly.pdbx_strand_id
1 'polypeptide(L)'
;MEEQTYHVPVLLQESIDGMNLQPEGIYVDVTFGGGGHSKEILRQGDSTIRLFSFDQDEDAERNIVNDERFTFVRSNFRYLYNFLRYHGVEGVDAILADLGVSSHHFDDSERGFSFRFDGKLDMRMNKRAGMTAADVVNTYDEERLADIFYLYGELKNSRKLASAIAKARSNKQIVTIGDFLDIVKPMFGREREKKELAKVFQALRIEVNQEMEALKEMLYAATEALKPGGRLVVITYHSLEDRMVKNIMKTGNVEGKSEQDFFGNVNTPFRLVNNKVIVASDEEVAKTPRSRSAKLRIAEKK
;
A
#
# COMPACT_ATOMS: atom_id res chain seq x y z
N MET A 1 -14.15 -11.85 27.97
CA MET A 1 -12.91 -11.39 27.33
C MET A 1 -12.91 -12.01 25.95
N GLU A 2 -13.37 -11.26 24.95
CA GLU A 2 -13.29 -11.71 23.55
C GLU A 2 -11.79 -11.76 23.19
N GLU A 3 -11.30 -12.93 22.84
CA GLU A 3 -10.01 -13.10 22.19
C GLU A 3 -10.06 -12.27 20.92
N GLN A 4 -9.44 -11.08 20.93
CA GLN A 4 -9.11 -10.38 19.71
C GLN A 4 -8.25 -11.34 18.89
N THR A 5 -8.83 -11.90 17.86
CA THR A 5 -8.13 -12.73 16.87
C THR A 5 -7.05 -11.84 16.26
N TYR A 6 -5.85 -11.98 16.76
CA TYR A 6 -4.67 -11.24 16.30
C TYR A 6 -4.45 -11.63 14.84
N HIS A 7 -4.72 -10.73 13.94
CA HIS A 7 -4.44 -10.91 12.52
C HIS A 7 -2.92 -11.05 12.35
N VAL A 8 -2.46 -12.25 12.03
CA VAL A 8 -1.06 -12.47 11.65
C VAL A 8 -0.82 -11.69 10.36
N PRO A 9 0.20 -10.80 10.33
CA PRO A 9 0.57 -10.09 9.12
C PRO A 9 0.90 -11.04 7.98
N VAL A 10 0.65 -10.59 6.76
CA VAL A 10 0.94 -11.37 5.55
C VAL A 10 2.45 -11.48 5.36
N LEU A 11 2.94 -12.70 5.03
CA LEU A 11 4.37 -12.98 4.79
C LEU A 11 5.27 -12.46 5.92
N LEU A 12 4.83 -12.62 7.18
CA LEU A 12 5.48 -12.04 8.35
C LEU A 12 6.94 -12.48 8.46
N GLN A 13 7.19 -13.78 8.51
CA GLN A 13 8.55 -14.30 8.74
C GLN A 13 9.47 -13.96 7.56
N GLU A 14 8.98 -14.14 6.34
CA GLU A 14 9.75 -13.84 5.12
C GLU A 14 10.12 -12.34 5.03
N SER A 15 9.25 -11.47 5.53
CA SER A 15 9.50 -10.03 5.58
C SER A 15 10.59 -9.69 6.59
N ILE A 16 10.51 -10.25 7.81
CA ILE A 16 11.51 -10.01 8.85
C ILE A 16 12.88 -10.59 8.47
N ASP A 17 12.90 -11.81 7.92
CA ASP A 17 14.14 -12.42 7.41
C ASP A 17 14.75 -11.55 6.29
N GLY A 18 13.90 -10.99 5.42
CA GLY A 18 14.29 -10.07 4.36
C GLY A 18 14.95 -8.79 4.85
N MET A 19 14.58 -8.32 6.03
CA MET A 19 15.16 -7.11 6.66
C MET A 19 16.57 -7.34 7.18
N ASN A 20 16.98 -8.61 7.43
CA ASN A 20 18.31 -8.96 7.91
C ASN A 20 18.72 -8.17 9.17
N LEU A 21 17.91 -8.30 10.24
CA LEU A 21 18.10 -7.55 11.48
C LEU A 21 19.49 -7.75 12.08
N GLN A 22 20.14 -6.65 12.46
CA GLN A 22 21.47 -6.62 13.07
C GLN A 22 21.43 -5.80 14.37
N PRO A 23 22.34 -6.05 15.32
CA PRO A 23 22.52 -5.17 16.48
C PRO A 23 22.75 -3.71 16.05
N GLU A 24 22.30 -2.76 16.89
CA GLU A 24 22.41 -1.30 16.64
C GLU A 24 21.75 -0.82 15.35
N GLY A 25 20.98 -1.69 14.66
CA GLY A 25 20.31 -1.38 13.42
C GLY A 25 19.17 -0.38 13.58
N ILE A 26 18.96 0.44 12.55
CA ILE A 26 17.82 1.37 12.46
C ILE A 26 16.86 0.86 11.40
N TYR A 27 15.64 0.57 11.80
CA TYR A 27 14.63 -0.05 10.97
C TYR A 27 13.41 0.85 10.79
N VAL A 28 12.74 0.70 9.68
CA VAL A 28 11.52 1.46 9.39
C VAL A 28 10.44 0.51 8.88
N ASP A 29 9.25 0.61 9.46
CA ASP A 29 8.01 0.05 8.96
C ASP A 29 7.14 1.20 8.46
N VAL A 30 7.00 1.37 7.14
CA VAL A 30 6.26 2.52 6.59
C VAL A 30 4.75 2.30 6.54
N THR A 31 4.27 1.14 7.01
CA THR A 31 2.87 0.68 6.96
C THR A 31 2.47 0.01 8.26
N PHE A 32 2.50 0.77 9.37
CA PHE A 32 2.33 0.24 10.72
C PHE A 32 1.01 -0.52 10.93
N GLY A 33 -0.12 0.05 10.53
CA GLY A 33 -1.44 -0.56 10.61
C GLY A 33 -1.77 -1.15 11.99
N GLY A 34 -1.94 -2.46 12.06
CA GLY A 34 -2.16 -3.21 13.32
C GLY A 34 -0.90 -3.43 14.16
N GLY A 35 0.26 -3.02 13.66
CA GLY A 35 1.55 -3.13 14.34
C GLY A 35 2.16 -4.54 14.33
N GLY A 36 1.64 -5.46 13.53
CA GLY A 36 2.09 -6.84 13.58
C GLY A 36 3.54 -7.04 13.14
N HIS A 37 3.95 -6.45 12.00
CA HIS A 37 5.34 -6.48 11.54
C HIS A 37 6.25 -5.75 12.53
N SER A 38 5.87 -4.56 13.00
CA SER A 38 6.64 -3.77 13.94
C SER A 38 6.87 -4.50 15.27
N LYS A 39 5.85 -5.18 15.81
CA LYS A 39 5.98 -6.01 17.01
C LYS A 39 6.96 -7.15 16.80
N GLU A 40 6.94 -7.77 15.65
CA GLU A 40 7.84 -8.87 15.32
C GLU A 40 9.29 -8.38 15.13
N ILE A 41 9.51 -7.20 14.52
CA ILE A 41 10.82 -6.56 14.45
C ILE A 41 11.38 -6.33 15.85
N LEU A 42 10.58 -5.78 16.77
CA LEU A 42 10.99 -5.56 18.16
C LEU A 42 11.25 -6.85 18.93
N ARG A 43 10.48 -7.91 18.65
CA ARG A 43 10.66 -9.22 19.27
C ARG A 43 11.95 -9.92 18.86
N GLN A 44 12.31 -9.83 17.57
CA GLN A 44 13.51 -10.48 17.03
C GLN A 44 14.77 -9.62 17.16
N GLY A 45 14.61 -8.30 17.12
CA GLY A 45 15.72 -7.36 17.33
C GLY A 45 16.18 -7.31 18.79
N ASP A 46 17.44 -7.03 18.99
CA ASP A 46 18.00 -6.88 20.32
C ASP A 46 17.64 -5.52 20.96
N SER A 47 18.17 -5.27 22.17
CA SER A 47 17.90 -4.04 22.93
C SER A 47 18.51 -2.77 22.31
N THR A 48 19.37 -2.88 21.31
CA THR A 48 20.10 -1.76 20.73
C THR A 48 19.49 -1.22 19.44
N ILE A 49 18.53 -1.94 18.84
CA ILE A 49 17.87 -1.48 17.61
C ILE A 49 17.01 -0.26 17.86
N ARG A 50 16.72 0.46 16.78
CA ARG A 50 15.71 1.54 16.74
C ARG A 50 14.71 1.25 15.63
N LEU A 51 13.42 1.40 15.93
CA LEU A 51 12.33 1.19 14.97
C LEU A 51 11.48 2.45 14.85
N PHE A 52 11.33 2.94 13.63
CA PHE A 52 10.39 3.99 13.27
C PHE A 52 9.24 3.39 12.47
N SER A 53 8.00 3.63 12.90
CA SER A 53 6.83 3.10 12.20
C SER A 53 5.86 4.20 11.81
N PHE A 54 5.46 4.18 10.55
CA PHE A 54 4.64 5.23 9.95
C PHE A 54 3.22 4.72 9.71
N ASP A 55 2.24 5.56 9.98
CA ASP A 55 0.90 5.42 9.47
C ASP A 55 0.21 6.79 9.37
N GLN A 56 -0.60 6.97 8.34
CA GLN A 56 -1.42 8.19 8.18
C GLN A 56 -2.80 8.07 8.81
N ASP A 57 -3.23 6.83 9.13
CA ASP A 57 -4.52 6.57 9.74
C ASP A 57 -4.45 6.79 11.26
N GLU A 58 -5.40 7.57 11.79
CA GLU A 58 -5.51 7.78 13.24
C GLU A 58 -5.87 6.50 14.01
N ASP A 59 -6.57 5.57 13.35
CA ASP A 59 -6.96 4.32 13.99
C ASP A 59 -5.74 3.42 14.30
N ALA A 60 -4.63 3.59 13.57
CA ALA A 60 -3.37 2.90 13.83
C ALA A 60 -2.73 3.28 15.18
N GLU A 61 -2.97 4.49 15.69
CA GLU A 61 -2.43 4.95 16.98
C GLU A 61 -2.81 4.06 18.16
N ARG A 62 -3.94 3.36 18.07
CA ARG A 62 -4.41 2.43 19.13
C ARG A 62 -3.49 1.21 19.29
N ASN A 63 -2.66 0.93 18.28
CA ASN A 63 -1.76 -0.23 18.24
C ASN A 63 -0.32 0.10 18.65
N ILE A 64 -0.05 1.36 19.01
CA ILE A 64 1.28 1.84 19.43
C ILE A 64 1.83 0.95 20.53
N VAL A 65 3.09 0.55 20.36
CA VAL A 65 3.80 -0.31 21.30
C VAL A 65 4.53 0.56 22.31
N ASN A 66 4.42 0.22 23.59
CA ASN A 66 5.20 0.86 24.66
C ASN A 66 6.58 0.18 24.76
N ASP A 67 7.52 0.63 23.95
CA ASP A 67 8.90 0.11 23.89
C ASP A 67 9.83 1.29 23.59
N GLU A 68 10.91 1.45 24.35
CA GLU A 68 11.86 2.57 24.21
C GLU A 68 12.58 2.60 22.86
N ARG A 69 12.66 1.46 22.17
CA ARG A 69 13.25 1.32 20.84
C ARG A 69 12.30 1.80 19.73
N PHE A 70 11.01 2.01 20.04
CA PHE A 70 9.94 2.26 19.10
C PHE A 70 9.56 3.74 19.02
N THR A 71 9.46 4.26 17.80
CA THR A 71 8.95 5.61 17.53
C THR A 71 7.83 5.55 16.49
N PHE A 72 6.63 5.94 16.88
CA PHE A 72 5.51 6.08 15.95
C PHE A 72 5.53 7.45 15.27
N VAL A 73 5.37 7.47 13.96
CA VAL A 73 5.30 8.68 13.14
C VAL A 73 3.94 8.73 12.45
N ARG A 74 3.07 9.61 12.92
CA ARG A 74 1.76 9.83 12.28
C ARG A 74 1.91 10.64 11.02
N SER A 75 2.19 9.98 9.92
CA SER A 75 2.38 10.62 8.61
C SER A 75 2.19 9.63 7.47
N ASN A 76 1.90 10.16 6.28
CA ASN A 76 2.00 9.39 5.06
C ASN A 76 3.47 9.06 4.78
N PHE A 77 3.76 7.84 4.35
CA PHE A 77 5.11 7.35 4.08
C PHE A 77 5.83 8.11 2.96
N ARG A 78 5.13 8.89 2.14
CA ARG A 78 5.74 9.79 1.15
C ARG A 78 6.74 10.78 1.76
N TYR A 79 6.55 11.10 3.04
CA TYR A 79 7.42 12.00 3.80
C TYR A 79 8.50 11.28 4.61
N LEU A 80 8.77 10.01 4.30
CA LEU A 80 9.75 9.15 4.99
C LEU A 80 11.09 9.87 5.23
N TYR A 81 11.70 10.40 4.18
CA TYR A 81 12.99 11.07 4.27
C TYR A 81 12.97 12.29 5.19
N ASN A 82 11.92 13.10 5.10
CA ASN A 82 11.76 14.30 5.92
C ASN A 82 11.69 13.97 7.41
N PHE A 83 10.91 12.95 7.78
CA PHE A 83 10.77 12.55 9.19
C PHE A 83 12.02 11.86 9.73
N LEU A 84 12.72 11.04 8.96
CA LEU A 84 14.00 10.48 9.37
C LEU A 84 15.03 11.61 9.67
N ARG A 85 15.11 12.59 8.81
CA ARG A 85 15.96 13.78 9.03
C ARG A 85 15.54 14.56 10.28
N TYR A 86 14.25 14.76 10.49
CA TYR A 86 13.72 15.41 11.69
C TYR A 86 14.14 14.68 12.98
N HIS A 87 14.19 13.36 12.96
CA HIS A 87 14.66 12.55 14.07
C HIS A 87 16.18 12.35 14.15
N GLY A 88 16.95 13.08 13.31
CA GLY A 88 18.40 13.00 13.28
C GLY A 88 18.95 11.68 12.73
N VAL A 89 18.14 10.97 11.91
CA VAL A 89 18.56 9.71 11.27
C VAL A 89 19.09 10.01 9.87
N GLU A 90 20.37 9.73 9.65
CA GLU A 90 21.04 9.95 8.36
C GLU A 90 20.90 8.75 7.42
N GLY A 91 20.77 7.54 7.97
CA GLY A 91 20.63 6.33 7.18
C GLY A 91 20.03 5.19 7.99
N VAL A 92 19.31 4.29 7.31
CA VAL A 92 18.62 3.15 7.92
C VAL A 92 19.11 1.82 7.34
N ASP A 93 19.00 0.75 8.13
CA ASP A 93 19.51 -0.58 7.77
C ASP A 93 18.46 -1.43 7.03
N ALA A 94 17.16 -1.21 7.29
CA ALA A 94 16.11 -1.75 6.43
C ALA A 94 14.82 -0.93 6.49
N ILE A 95 14.06 -1.00 5.40
CA ILE A 95 12.73 -0.42 5.25
C ILE A 95 11.78 -1.52 4.80
N LEU A 96 10.69 -1.70 5.57
CA LEU A 96 9.58 -2.59 5.26
C LEU A 96 8.37 -1.76 4.83
N ALA A 97 7.72 -2.18 3.76
CA ALA A 97 6.43 -1.67 3.31
C ALA A 97 5.48 -2.84 3.02
N ASP A 98 4.39 -2.95 3.79
CA ASP A 98 3.26 -3.84 3.51
C ASP A 98 2.14 -3.00 2.89
N LEU A 99 2.18 -2.88 1.55
CA LEU A 99 1.30 -1.97 0.82
C LEU A 99 -0.15 -2.43 0.82
N GLY A 100 -1.05 -1.52 0.49
CA GLY A 100 -2.47 -1.80 0.41
C GLY A 100 -3.24 -1.24 1.60
N VAL A 101 -4.31 -1.92 1.98
CA VAL A 101 -5.24 -1.45 3.02
C VAL A 101 -5.25 -2.43 4.18
N SER A 102 -5.24 -1.88 5.37
CA SER A 102 -5.43 -2.65 6.60
C SER A 102 -6.75 -3.44 6.55
N SER A 103 -6.76 -4.62 7.18
CA SER A 103 -7.99 -5.42 7.34
C SER A 103 -9.11 -4.63 7.99
N HIS A 104 -8.77 -3.78 8.94
CA HIS A 104 -9.71 -2.90 9.64
C HIS A 104 -10.49 -1.99 8.66
N HIS A 105 -9.87 -1.46 7.63
CA HIS A 105 -10.56 -0.61 6.64
C HIS A 105 -11.66 -1.36 5.87
N PHE A 106 -11.47 -2.64 5.59
CA PHE A 106 -12.48 -3.44 4.87
C PHE A 106 -13.62 -3.90 5.75
N ASP A 107 -13.38 -4.02 7.05
CA ASP A 107 -14.36 -4.53 8.02
C ASP A 107 -15.20 -3.40 8.62
N ASP A 108 -14.73 -2.15 8.55
CA ASP A 108 -15.46 -0.96 8.98
C ASP A 108 -16.32 -0.39 7.84
N SER A 109 -17.64 -0.57 7.94
CA SER A 109 -18.62 -0.10 6.95
C SER A 109 -18.62 1.42 6.77
N GLU A 110 -18.26 2.19 7.81
CA GLU A 110 -18.23 3.66 7.76
C GLU A 110 -17.04 4.22 6.94
N ARG A 111 -16.02 3.40 6.69
CA ARG A 111 -14.82 3.79 5.95
C ARG A 111 -14.98 3.73 4.42
N GLY A 112 -15.96 2.98 3.92
CA GLY A 112 -16.30 2.93 2.50
C GLY A 112 -15.37 2.11 1.59
N PHE A 113 -14.45 1.34 2.14
CA PHE A 113 -13.49 0.54 1.35
C PHE A 113 -14.06 -0.75 0.76
N SER A 114 -15.20 -1.21 1.25
CA SER A 114 -15.80 -2.49 0.88
C SER A 114 -17.21 -2.31 0.31
N PHE A 115 -17.49 -2.98 -0.80
CA PHE A 115 -18.83 -3.05 -1.38
C PHE A 115 -19.72 -4.16 -0.76
N ARG A 116 -19.27 -4.75 0.35
CA ARG A 116 -20.05 -5.75 1.10
C ARG A 116 -21.11 -5.15 2.01
N PHE A 117 -20.88 -3.90 2.41
CA PHE A 117 -21.73 -3.16 3.33
C PHE A 117 -22.17 -1.86 2.64
N ASP A 118 -23.36 -1.40 2.95
CA ASP A 118 -23.77 -0.06 2.59
C ASP A 118 -23.25 0.93 3.65
N GLY A 119 -22.88 2.13 3.22
CA GLY A 119 -22.31 3.17 4.04
C GLY A 119 -21.89 4.35 3.19
N LYS A 120 -21.16 5.28 3.77
CA LYS A 120 -20.63 6.43 3.05
C LYS A 120 -19.58 5.99 2.03
N LEU A 121 -19.61 6.59 0.85
CA LEU A 121 -18.59 6.39 -0.19
C LEU A 121 -17.37 7.30 0.11
N ASP A 122 -16.58 6.96 1.16
CA ASP A 122 -15.48 7.79 1.64
C ASP A 122 -14.13 7.36 1.07
N MET A 123 -13.61 6.20 1.44
CA MET A 123 -12.34 5.57 1.05
C MET A 123 -11.06 6.32 1.48
N ARG A 124 -11.12 7.37 2.30
CA ARG A 124 -9.92 8.05 2.78
C ARG A 124 -9.23 7.25 3.87
N MET A 125 -7.93 7.03 3.73
CA MET A 125 -7.09 6.50 4.81
C MET A 125 -6.87 7.56 5.90
N ASN A 126 -6.60 8.80 5.50
CA ASN A 126 -6.57 9.96 6.39
C ASN A 126 -7.91 10.69 6.37
N LYS A 127 -8.74 10.51 7.40
CA LYS A 127 -10.08 11.14 7.51
C LYS A 127 -10.03 12.67 7.59
N ARG A 128 -8.88 13.26 7.94
CA ARG A 128 -8.74 14.72 8.17
C ARG A 128 -8.43 15.51 6.91
N ALA A 129 -8.10 14.85 5.82
CA ALA A 129 -7.67 15.53 4.60
C ALA A 129 -8.16 14.80 3.34
N GLY A 130 -8.14 15.53 2.22
CA GLY A 130 -8.42 14.99 0.91
C GLY A 130 -9.90 14.90 0.56
N MET A 131 -10.14 14.52 -0.68
CA MET A 131 -11.48 14.27 -1.24
C MET A 131 -11.92 12.86 -0.90
N THR A 132 -13.21 12.68 -0.66
CA THR A 132 -13.84 11.35 -0.54
C THR A 132 -14.03 10.72 -1.92
N ALA A 133 -14.28 9.41 -1.98
CA ALA A 133 -14.66 8.77 -3.23
C ALA A 133 -15.99 9.33 -3.77
N ALA A 134 -16.92 9.75 -2.91
CA ALA A 134 -18.12 10.47 -3.31
C ALA A 134 -17.78 11.79 -4.01
N ASP A 135 -16.83 12.56 -3.48
CA ASP A 135 -16.38 13.80 -4.13
C ASP A 135 -15.80 13.53 -5.51
N VAL A 136 -14.94 12.50 -5.62
CA VAL A 136 -14.33 12.11 -6.91
C VAL A 136 -15.40 11.79 -7.95
N VAL A 137 -16.36 10.92 -7.65
CA VAL A 137 -17.39 10.53 -8.62
C VAL A 137 -18.37 11.63 -8.96
N ASN A 138 -18.59 12.60 -8.05
CA ASN A 138 -19.50 13.72 -8.29
C ASN A 138 -18.84 14.92 -8.96
N THR A 139 -17.54 15.15 -8.82
CA THR A 139 -16.88 16.40 -9.25
C THR A 139 -15.93 16.25 -10.43
N TYR A 140 -15.31 15.07 -10.61
CA TYR A 140 -14.38 14.86 -11.71
C TYR A 140 -15.14 14.85 -13.06
N ASP A 141 -14.51 15.39 -14.10
CA ASP A 141 -15.05 15.26 -15.45
C ASP A 141 -15.03 13.79 -15.93
N GLU A 142 -15.81 13.53 -16.98
CA GLU A 142 -16.00 12.17 -17.49
C GLU A 142 -14.68 11.56 -18.01
N GLU A 143 -13.82 12.37 -18.62
CA GLU A 143 -12.54 11.93 -19.17
C GLU A 143 -11.61 11.48 -18.03
N ARG A 144 -11.48 12.30 -16.97
CA ARG A 144 -10.67 11.97 -15.82
C ARG A 144 -11.18 10.73 -15.06
N LEU A 145 -12.50 10.58 -14.93
CA LEU A 145 -13.08 9.34 -14.37
C LEU A 145 -12.72 8.12 -15.23
N ALA A 146 -12.81 8.23 -16.55
CA ALA A 146 -12.44 7.15 -17.45
C ALA A 146 -10.96 6.78 -17.32
N ASP A 147 -10.08 7.76 -17.18
CA ASP A 147 -8.65 7.55 -16.98
C ASP A 147 -8.36 6.82 -15.67
N ILE A 148 -8.99 7.21 -14.56
CA ILE A 148 -8.83 6.54 -13.26
C ILE A 148 -9.23 5.08 -13.38
N PHE A 149 -10.39 4.77 -13.93
CA PHE A 149 -10.87 3.40 -14.09
C PHE A 149 -10.02 2.59 -15.06
N TYR A 150 -9.45 3.21 -16.09
CA TYR A 150 -8.53 2.55 -17.01
C TYR A 150 -7.17 2.30 -16.38
N LEU A 151 -6.54 3.33 -15.83
CA LEU A 151 -5.17 3.27 -15.31
C LEU A 151 -5.07 2.48 -14.01
N TYR A 152 -5.98 2.72 -13.06
CA TYR A 152 -5.91 2.15 -11.72
C TYR A 152 -6.80 0.91 -11.53
N GLY A 153 -7.89 0.82 -12.30
CA GLY A 153 -8.77 -0.34 -12.29
C GLY A 153 -8.45 -1.38 -13.37
N GLU A 154 -7.62 -1.03 -14.36
CA GLU A 154 -7.38 -1.87 -15.55
C GLU A 154 -8.70 -2.33 -16.23
N LEU A 155 -9.69 -1.42 -16.26
CA LEU A 155 -11.03 -1.67 -16.77
C LEU A 155 -11.13 -1.29 -18.25
N LYS A 156 -11.39 -2.27 -19.12
CA LYS A 156 -11.54 -2.04 -20.57
C LYS A 156 -12.75 -1.19 -20.94
N ASN A 157 -13.80 -1.21 -20.12
CA ASN A 157 -15.05 -0.45 -20.31
C ASN A 157 -15.08 0.87 -19.53
N SER A 158 -13.91 1.42 -19.15
CA SER A 158 -13.77 2.61 -18.31
C SER A 158 -14.56 3.82 -18.80
N ARG A 159 -14.57 4.08 -20.12
CA ARG A 159 -15.34 5.20 -20.71
C ARG A 159 -16.85 5.03 -20.54
N LYS A 160 -17.38 3.81 -20.73
CA LYS A 160 -18.80 3.53 -20.50
C LYS A 160 -19.18 3.70 -19.03
N LEU A 161 -18.29 3.26 -18.14
CA LEU A 161 -18.46 3.39 -16.69
C LEU A 161 -18.49 4.88 -16.28
N ALA A 162 -17.52 5.68 -16.74
CA ALA A 162 -17.46 7.11 -16.49
C ALA A 162 -18.71 7.84 -17.01
N SER A 163 -19.17 7.52 -18.21
CA SER A 163 -20.37 8.10 -18.80
C SER A 163 -21.63 7.76 -18.00
N ALA A 164 -21.76 6.52 -17.51
CA ALA A 164 -22.89 6.12 -16.67
C ALA A 164 -22.90 6.91 -15.34
N ILE A 165 -21.73 7.09 -14.72
CA ILE A 165 -21.59 7.88 -13.48
C ILE A 165 -21.93 9.35 -13.75
N ALA A 166 -21.38 9.96 -14.80
CA ALA A 166 -21.64 11.35 -15.16
C ALA A 166 -23.14 11.61 -15.43
N LYS A 167 -23.81 10.68 -16.10
CA LYS A 167 -25.26 10.76 -16.33
C LYS A 167 -26.07 10.61 -15.04
N ALA A 168 -25.71 9.68 -14.17
CA ALA A 168 -26.45 9.43 -12.94
C ALA A 168 -26.34 10.60 -11.97
N ARG A 169 -25.14 11.16 -11.75
CA ARG A 169 -24.93 12.30 -10.85
C ARG A 169 -25.65 13.58 -11.28
N SER A 170 -25.97 13.72 -12.56
CA SER A 170 -26.77 14.86 -13.05
C SER A 170 -28.20 14.85 -12.52
N ASN A 171 -28.71 13.67 -12.14
CA ASN A 171 -30.07 13.52 -11.60
C ASN A 171 -30.09 13.46 -10.07
N LYS A 172 -29.10 12.79 -9.48
CA LYS A 172 -28.98 12.59 -8.03
C LYS A 172 -27.50 12.47 -7.63
N GLN A 173 -27.11 13.23 -6.61
CA GLN A 173 -25.78 13.12 -6.03
C GLN A 173 -25.51 11.70 -5.51
N ILE A 174 -24.34 11.17 -5.78
CA ILE A 174 -23.88 9.84 -5.34
C ILE A 174 -23.23 10.02 -3.96
N VAL A 175 -23.84 9.49 -2.91
CA VAL A 175 -23.38 9.71 -1.52
C VAL A 175 -22.96 8.41 -0.86
N THR A 176 -23.70 7.33 -1.12
CA THR A 176 -23.46 6.03 -0.46
C THR A 176 -22.87 5.01 -1.43
N ILE A 177 -22.34 3.95 -0.84
CA ILE A 177 -21.91 2.77 -1.60
C ILE A 177 -23.09 2.20 -2.40
N GLY A 178 -24.30 2.15 -1.79
CA GLY A 178 -25.51 1.69 -2.46
C GLY A 178 -25.84 2.52 -3.70
N ASP A 179 -25.87 3.87 -3.59
CA ASP A 179 -26.07 4.76 -4.73
C ASP A 179 -25.09 4.46 -5.88
N PHE A 180 -23.83 4.26 -5.52
CA PHE A 180 -22.77 3.98 -6.50
C PHE A 180 -22.94 2.59 -7.15
N LEU A 181 -23.22 1.57 -6.36
CA LEU A 181 -23.42 0.20 -6.83
C LEU A 181 -24.61 0.08 -7.78
N ASP A 182 -25.70 0.82 -7.55
CA ASP A 182 -26.86 0.84 -8.43
C ASP A 182 -26.52 1.31 -9.85
N ILE A 183 -25.50 2.17 -9.98
CA ILE A 183 -25.01 2.67 -11.25
C ILE A 183 -24.07 1.67 -11.92
N VAL A 184 -23.12 1.10 -11.17
CA VAL A 184 -22.00 0.37 -11.76
C VAL A 184 -22.26 -1.15 -11.91
N LYS A 185 -23.03 -1.76 -11.02
CA LYS A 185 -23.33 -3.20 -11.09
C LYS A 185 -23.98 -3.64 -12.40
N PRO A 186 -24.99 -2.92 -12.96
CA PRO A 186 -25.62 -3.31 -14.20
C PRO A 186 -24.66 -3.40 -15.40
N MET A 187 -23.47 -2.81 -15.28
CA MET A 187 -22.48 -2.81 -16.35
C MET A 187 -21.63 -4.08 -16.40
N PHE A 188 -21.75 -4.94 -15.41
CA PHE A 188 -20.97 -6.16 -15.30
C PHE A 188 -21.87 -7.41 -15.35
N GLY A 189 -21.42 -8.44 -16.06
CA GLY A 189 -22.09 -9.74 -16.05
C GLY A 189 -21.94 -10.43 -14.70
N ARG A 190 -22.95 -11.16 -14.26
CA ARG A 190 -23.05 -11.82 -12.93
C ARG A 190 -21.79 -12.60 -12.53
N GLU A 191 -21.20 -13.32 -13.48
CA GLU A 191 -20.01 -14.15 -13.21
C GLU A 191 -18.75 -13.32 -12.89
N ARG A 192 -18.65 -12.09 -13.42
CA ARG A 192 -17.48 -11.20 -13.26
C ARG A 192 -17.72 -10.04 -12.33
N GLU A 193 -18.95 -9.84 -11.87
CA GLU A 193 -19.38 -8.67 -11.09
C GLU A 193 -18.44 -8.40 -9.91
N LYS A 194 -18.22 -9.39 -9.05
CA LYS A 194 -17.36 -9.21 -7.87
C LYS A 194 -15.93 -8.80 -8.23
N LYS A 195 -15.38 -9.40 -9.28
CA LYS A 195 -14.02 -9.11 -9.74
C LYS A 195 -13.92 -7.70 -10.33
N GLU A 196 -14.88 -7.32 -11.14
CA GLU A 196 -14.88 -5.99 -11.77
C GLU A 196 -15.19 -4.89 -10.74
N LEU A 197 -16.11 -5.12 -9.79
CA LEU A 197 -16.36 -4.21 -8.68
C LEU A 197 -15.11 -4.01 -7.81
N ALA A 198 -14.35 -5.06 -7.52
CA ALA A 198 -13.09 -4.93 -6.78
C ALA A 198 -12.11 -3.98 -7.48
N LYS A 199 -12.02 -4.03 -8.81
CA LYS A 199 -11.19 -3.13 -9.61
C LYS A 199 -11.71 -1.68 -9.61
N VAL A 200 -13.04 -1.50 -9.67
CA VAL A 200 -13.67 -0.18 -9.58
C VAL A 200 -13.35 0.47 -8.24
N PHE A 201 -13.51 -0.27 -7.14
CA PHE A 201 -13.19 0.22 -5.80
C PHE A 201 -11.69 0.46 -5.61
N GLN A 202 -10.84 -0.42 -6.15
CA GLN A 202 -9.40 -0.21 -6.19
C GLN A 202 -9.03 1.10 -6.89
N ALA A 203 -9.64 1.38 -8.04
CA ALA A 203 -9.35 2.59 -8.81
C ALA A 203 -9.69 3.86 -8.04
N LEU A 204 -10.89 3.92 -7.42
CA LEU A 204 -11.29 5.04 -6.58
C LEU A 204 -10.39 5.20 -5.35
N ARG A 205 -10.06 4.10 -4.69
CA ARG A 205 -9.18 4.09 -3.51
C ARG A 205 -7.81 4.66 -3.83
N ILE A 206 -7.21 4.19 -4.91
CA ILE A 206 -5.89 4.66 -5.38
C ILE A 206 -5.92 6.18 -5.64
N GLU A 207 -6.97 6.68 -6.32
CA GLU A 207 -7.10 8.10 -6.60
C GLU A 207 -7.31 8.93 -5.34
N VAL A 208 -8.26 8.53 -4.47
CA VAL A 208 -8.58 9.22 -3.22
C VAL A 208 -7.35 9.38 -2.32
N ASN A 209 -6.53 8.34 -2.22
CA ASN A 209 -5.36 8.31 -1.34
C ASN A 209 -4.05 8.66 -2.05
N GLN A 210 -4.09 8.95 -3.36
CA GLN A 210 -2.90 9.21 -4.19
C GLN A 210 -1.84 8.12 -4.03
N GLU A 211 -2.28 6.85 -3.97
CA GLU A 211 -1.42 5.71 -3.58
C GLU A 211 -0.22 5.54 -4.50
N MET A 212 -0.38 5.71 -5.81
CA MET A 212 0.71 5.55 -6.77
C MET A 212 1.77 6.64 -6.66
N GLU A 213 1.36 7.89 -6.43
CA GLU A 213 2.30 8.99 -6.26
C GLU A 213 3.02 8.88 -4.91
N ALA A 214 2.28 8.57 -3.84
CA ALA A 214 2.87 8.33 -2.52
C ALA A 214 3.88 7.17 -2.55
N LEU A 215 3.55 6.07 -3.25
CA LEU A 215 4.47 4.94 -3.42
C LEU A 215 5.72 5.34 -4.17
N LYS A 216 5.59 6.10 -5.26
CA LYS A 216 6.73 6.61 -6.03
C LYS A 216 7.67 7.44 -5.15
N GLU A 217 7.12 8.42 -4.43
CA GLU A 217 7.88 9.27 -3.53
C GLU A 217 8.56 8.47 -2.42
N MET A 218 7.86 7.50 -1.81
CA MET A 218 8.42 6.62 -0.78
C MET A 218 9.57 5.77 -1.33
N LEU A 219 9.45 5.20 -2.52
CA LEU A 219 10.49 4.37 -3.12
C LEU A 219 11.78 5.15 -3.40
N TYR A 220 11.67 6.38 -3.88
CA TYR A 220 12.84 7.25 -4.04
C TYR A 220 13.41 7.66 -2.68
N ALA A 221 12.55 8.04 -1.73
CA ALA A 221 12.98 8.38 -0.37
C ALA A 221 13.68 7.19 0.31
N ALA A 222 13.18 5.97 0.13
CA ALA A 222 13.81 4.75 0.64
C ALA A 222 15.17 4.48 0.00
N THR A 223 15.28 4.75 -1.31
CA THR A 223 16.56 4.63 -2.02
C THR A 223 17.62 5.55 -1.43
N GLU A 224 17.26 6.79 -1.07
CA GLU A 224 18.18 7.76 -0.45
C GLU A 224 18.48 7.43 1.02
N ALA A 225 17.46 6.97 1.77
CA ALA A 225 17.59 6.72 3.20
C ALA A 225 18.34 5.43 3.55
N LEU A 226 18.35 4.44 2.67
CA LEU A 226 19.04 3.18 2.92
C LEU A 226 20.56 3.35 2.87
N LYS A 227 21.24 2.82 3.90
CA LYS A 227 22.69 2.66 3.90
C LYS A 227 23.14 1.64 2.84
N PRO A 228 24.39 1.68 2.35
CA PRO A 228 24.94 0.55 1.59
C PRO A 228 24.81 -0.76 2.38
N GLY A 229 24.32 -1.82 1.73
CA GLY A 229 23.97 -3.09 2.39
C GLY A 229 22.61 -3.13 3.05
N GLY A 230 21.92 -1.99 3.14
CA GLY A 230 20.57 -1.90 3.70
C GLY A 230 19.51 -2.55 2.81
N ARG A 231 18.41 -3.00 3.41
CA ARG A 231 17.38 -3.81 2.75
C ARG A 231 16.09 -3.02 2.51
N LEU A 232 15.57 -3.11 1.28
CA LEU A 232 14.23 -2.67 0.93
C LEU A 232 13.34 -3.91 0.78
N VAL A 233 12.33 -4.03 1.63
CA VAL A 233 11.41 -5.17 1.74
C VAL A 233 10.00 -4.68 1.46
N VAL A 234 9.38 -5.12 0.37
CA VAL A 234 8.07 -4.58 -0.04
C VAL A 234 7.11 -5.70 -0.40
N ILE A 235 5.95 -5.71 0.25
CA ILE A 235 4.79 -6.55 -0.08
C ILE A 235 3.82 -5.70 -0.91
N THR A 236 3.38 -6.24 -2.03
CA THR A 236 2.41 -5.61 -2.95
C THR A 236 1.21 -6.52 -3.16
N TYR A 237 0.03 -5.96 -3.46
CA TYR A 237 -1.21 -6.72 -3.61
C TYR A 237 -1.85 -6.58 -4.99
N HIS A 238 -1.41 -5.64 -5.82
CA HIS A 238 -1.89 -5.49 -7.19
C HIS A 238 -0.75 -5.17 -8.17
N SER A 239 -1.07 -5.33 -9.47
CA SER A 239 -0.12 -5.24 -10.58
C SER A 239 0.62 -3.92 -10.67
N LEU A 240 -0.03 -2.80 -10.35
CA LEU A 240 0.56 -1.46 -10.46
C LEU A 240 1.66 -1.24 -9.42
N GLU A 241 1.39 -1.60 -8.15
CA GLU A 241 2.40 -1.57 -7.09
C GLU A 241 3.58 -2.47 -7.43
N ASP A 242 3.30 -3.72 -7.77
CA ASP A 242 4.33 -4.72 -8.07
C ASP A 242 5.23 -4.30 -9.24
N ARG A 243 4.64 -3.66 -10.25
CA ARG A 243 5.39 -3.13 -11.41
C ARG A 243 6.35 -2.03 -10.98
N MET A 244 5.88 -1.07 -10.20
CA MET A 244 6.67 0.08 -9.73
C MET A 244 7.83 -0.37 -8.84
N VAL A 245 7.56 -1.24 -7.87
CA VAL A 245 8.56 -1.82 -6.96
C VAL A 245 9.60 -2.65 -7.73
N LYS A 246 9.14 -3.53 -8.63
CA LYS A 246 10.04 -4.31 -9.48
C LYS A 246 10.94 -3.42 -10.33
N ASN A 247 10.40 -2.35 -10.90
CA ASN A 247 11.13 -1.45 -11.77
C ASN A 247 12.25 -0.74 -11.01
N ILE A 248 11.94 -0.08 -9.86
CA ILE A 248 12.97 0.63 -9.11
C ILE A 248 14.09 -0.29 -8.63
N MET A 249 13.74 -1.49 -8.16
CA MET A 249 14.74 -2.48 -7.72
C MET A 249 15.64 -2.97 -8.86
N LYS A 250 15.10 -3.04 -10.10
CA LYS A 250 15.85 -3.54 -11.26
C LYS A 250 16.58 -2.46 -12.04
N THR A 251 16.00 -1.27 -12.17
CA THR A 251 16.47 -0.23 -13.08
C THR A 251 16.78 1.10 -12.39
N GLY A 252 16.53 1.20 -11.08
CA GLY A 252 16.76 2.43 -10.31
C GLY A 252 15.69 3.52 -10.52
N ASN A 253 14.64 3.23 -11.32
CA ASN A 253 13.52 4.15 -11.52
C ASN A 253 12.19 3.39 -11.62
N VAL A 254 11.08 4.07 -11.29
CA VAL A 254 9.75 3.45 -11.27
C VAL A 254 9.17 3.22 -12.67
N GLU A 255 9.67 3.90 -13.69
CA GLU A 255 9.28 3.76 -15.09
C GLU A 255 9.83 2.46 -15.72
N GLY A 256 10.86 1.86 -15.13
CA GLY A 256 11.51 0.66 -15.64
C GLY A 256 12.42 0.92 -16.85
N LYS A 257 12.89 2.16 -17.01
CA LYS A 257 13.85 2.54 -18.06
C LYS A 257 15.24 2.08 -17.63
N SER A 258 15.83 1.17 -18.43
CA SER A 258 17.17 0.68 -18.17
C SER A 258 18.22 1.63 -18.73
N GLU A 259 19.06 2.18 -17.86
CA GLU A 259 20.27 2.86 -18.23
C GLU A 259 21.43 1.89 -18.07
N GLN A 260 22.25 1.73 -19.10
CA GLN A 260 23.40 0.84 -19.09
C GLN A 260 24.68 1.62 -19.25
N ASP A 261 25.73 1.16 -18.56
CA ASP A 261 27.07 1.65 -18.79
C ASP A 261 27.64 1.12 -20.13
N PHE A 262 28.85 1.54 -20.48
CA PHE A 262 29.52 1.13 -21.71
C PHE A 262 29.72 -0.40 -21.79
N PHE A 263 29.73 -1.10 -20.67
CA PHE A 263 29.89 -2.57 -20.58
C PHE A 263 28.55 -3.32 -20.54
N GLY A 264 27.42 -2.60 -20.64
CA GLY A 264 26.07 -3.21 -20.61
C GLY A 264 25.53 -3.50 -19.21
N ASN A 265 26.20 -3.06 -18.14
CA ASN A 265 25.69 -3.21 -16.80
C ASN A 265 24.58 -2.21 -16.55
N VAL A 266 23.46 -2.67 -15.98
CA VAL A 266 22.35 -1.79 -15.61
C VAL A 266 22.74 -0.89 -14.44
N ASN A 267 22.61 0.42 -14.62
CA ASN A 267 22.80 1.38 -13.55
C ASN A 267 21.59 1.34 -12.61
N THR A 268 21.72 0.61 -11.52
CA THR A 268 20.70 0.52 -10.48
C THR A 268 21.34 0.59 -9.10
N PRO A 269 20.72 1.32 -8.14
CA PRO A 269 21.21 1.40 -6.77
C PRO A 269 21.01 0.09 -5.98
N PHE A 270 20.31 -0.88 -6.56
CA PHE A 270 19.93 -2.11 -5.86
C PHE A 270 20.50 -3.37 -6.48
N ARG A 271 20.73 -4.36 -5.61
CA ARG A 271 20.93 -5.77 -5.95
C ARG A 271 19.73 -6.56 -5.45
N LEU A 272 19.11 -7.36 -6.31
CA LEU A 272 17.98 -8.21 -5.88
C LEU A 272 18.49 -9.30 -4.92
N VAL A 273 17.83 -9.46 -3.78
CA VAL A 273 18.11 -10.55 -2.82
C VAL A 273 17.40 -11.82 -3.27
N ASN A 274 16.16 -11.69 -3.75
CA ASN A 274 15.41 -12.80 -4.32
C ASN A 274 15.10 -12.52 -5.81
N ASN A 275 15.51 -13.44 -6.69
CA ASN A 275 15.22 -13.33 -8.13
C ASN A 275 13.76 -13.62 -8.46
N LYS A 276 13.15 -14.55 -7.72
CA LYS A 276 11.72 -14.88 -7.83
C LYS A 276 10.96 -14.18 -6.72
N VAL A 277 9.78 -13.67 -7.05
CA VAL A 277 8.88 -13.11 -6.04
C VAL A 277 8.48 -14.18 -5.02
N ILE A 278 8.45 -13.80 -3.73
CA ILE A 278 7.94 -14.65 -2.66
C ILE A 278 6.43 -14.43 -2.58
N VAL A 279 5.67 -15.49 -2.47
CA VAL A 279 4.22 -15.49 -2.35
C VAL A 279 3.80 -16.29 -1.11
N ALA A 280 2.62 -15.99 -0.59
CA ALA A 280 2.07 -16.68 0.57
C ALA A 280 1.89 -18.18 0.29
N SER A 281 2.11 -19.01 1.30
CA SER A 281 1.84 -20.44 1.24
C SER A 281 0.33 -20.74 1.15
N ASP A 282 -0.02 -21.94 0.69
CA ASP A 282 -1.42 -22.37 0.64
C ASP A 282 -2.07 -22.38 2.04
N GLU A 283 -1.29 -22.67 3.09
CA GLU A 283 -1.74 -22.64 4.47
C GLU A 283 -2.05 -21.21 4.93
N GLU A 284 -1.18 -20.25 4.59
CA GLU A 284 -1.39 -18.84 4.88
C GLU A 284 -2.61 -18.29 4.11
N VAL A 285 -2.75 -18.66 2.84
CA VAL A 285 -3.90 -18.25 2.02
C VAL A 285 -5.21 -18.83 2.59
N ALA A 286 -5.18 -20.04 3.12
CA ALA A 286 -6.36 -20.64 3.76
C ALA A 286 -6.78 -19.88 5.03
N LYS A 287 -5.82 -19.42 5.83
CA LYS A 287 -6.06 -18.62 7.06
C LYS A 287 -6.38 -17.18 6.75
N THR A 288 -5.69 -16.60 5.78
CA THR A 288 -5.78 -15.19 5.39
C THR A 288 -5.96 -15.07 3.88
N PRO A 289 -7.21 -15.16 3.35
CA PRO A 289 -7.46 -15.19 1.90
C PRO A 289 -6.90 -13.97 1.13
N ARG A 290 -6.67 -12.85 1.81
CA ARG A 290 -6.06 -11.63 1.22
C ARG A 290 -4.61 -11.83 0.82
N SER A 291 -3.88 -12.74 1.48
CA SER A 291 -2.49 -13.06 1.16
C SER A 291 -2.31 -13.68 -0.22
N ARG A 292 -3.38 -14.21 -0.84
CA ARG A 292 -3.35 -14.82 -2.18
C ARG A 292 -2.72 -13.92 -3.25
N SER A 293 -2.93 -12.61 -3.17
CA SER A 293 -2.39 -11.65 -4.14
C SER A 293 -1.07 -11.03 -3.70
N ALA A 294 -0.60 -11.32 -2.48
CA ALA A 294 0.61 -10.78 -1.92
C ALA A 294 1.85 -11.23 -2.70
N LYS A 295 2.75 -10.28 -2.95
CA LYS A 295 4.04 -10.50 -3.59
C LYS A 295 5.11 -9.75 -2.83
N LEU A 296 6.02 -10.48 -2.22
CA LEU A 296 7.15 -9.90 -1.50
C LEU A 296 8.38 -9.82 -2.41
N ARG A 297 8.97 -8.63 -2.46
CA ARG A 297 10.25 -8.36 -3.12
C ARG A 297 11.25 -7.78 -2.14
N ILE A 298 12.49 -8.26 -2.25
CA ILE A 298 13.60 -7.86 -1.39
C ILE A 298 14.78 -7.43 -2.25
N ALA A 299 15.30 -6.24 -1.98
CA ALA A 299 16.51 -5.75 -2.62
C ALA A 299 17.46 -5.14 -1.58
N GLU A 300 18.75 -5.21 -1.88
CA GLU A 300 19.82 -4.65 -1.06
C GLU A 300 20.42 -3.43 -1.75
N LYS A 301 20.63 -2.35 -1.04
CA LYS A 301 21.32 -1.15 -1.51
C LYS A 301 22.78 -1.49 -1.80
N LYS A 302 23.29 -1.07 -2.96
CA LYS A 302 24.71 -1.20 -3.31
C LYS A 302 25.59 -0.20 -2.59
#